data_1942481caf4a7e32a0052799168391b1
#
_entry.id   1942481caf4a7e32a0052799168391b1
#
_cell.length_a   1.000
_cell.length_b   1.000
_cell.length_c   1.000
_cell.angle_alpha   90.00
_cell.angle_beta   90.00
_cell.angle_gamma   90.00
#
_symmetry.space_group_name_H-M   'P 1'
#
loop_
_entity.id
_entity.type
_entity.pdbx_description
1 polymer ?
#
loop_
_entity_poly.entity_id
_entity_poly.type
_entity_poly.pdbx_seq_one_letter_code
_entity_poly.pdbx_strand_id
1 'polypeptide(L)'
;MSTLRHIPFARATLCALATTAATCAFADDASDCQAAAGTYLTGVVQSMPTYARGKPLRGVPLSHTHVKLLGDADSKRYDIAVDNVFASGYLRSQSVVPPPLDTIRKGDHLEMCGIPYQGGMHWVHTNCGDRPTAQDPNGWLKELASDGSAGQNLEGSTTYCYLWPRK
;
A
#
# COMPACT_ATOMS: atom_id res chain seq x y z
N MET A 1 -49.94 66.99 -1.53
CA MET A 1 -50.22 65.54 -1.62
C MET A 1 -48.95 64.89 -2.24
N SER A 2 -48.05 64.40 -1.40
CA SER A 2 -46.76 63.73 -1.85
C SER A 2 -46.89 62.28 -1.54
N THR A 3 -46.83 61.46 -2.59
CA THR A 3 -46.81 59.98 -2.50
C THR A 3 -45.40 59.45 -2.36
N LEU A 4 -45.08 58.87 -1.19
CA LEU A 4 -43.86 58.13 -0.94
C LEU A 4 -43.91 56.77 -1.69
N ARG A 5 -42.97 56.53 -2.56
CA ARG A 5 -42.75 55.22 -3.20
C ARG A 5 -41.79 54.37 -2.31
N HIS A 6 -42.31 53.23 -1.87
CA HIS A 6 -41.50 52.20 -1.18
C HIS A 6 -40.68 51.40 -2.19
N ILE A 7 -39.36 51.34 -1.96
CA ILE A 7 -38.42 50.48 -2.71
C ILE A 7 -38.21 49.19 -1.89
N PRO A 8 -38.43 47.99 -2.43
CA PRO A 8 -38.17 46.76 -1.71
C PRO A 8 -36.64 46.44 -1.79
N PHE A 9 -36.04 46.24 -0.63
CA PHE A 9 -34.68 45.70 -0.50
C PHE A 9 -34.66 44.22 -0.87
N ALA A 10 -33.98 43.84 -1.94
CA ALA A 10 -33.68 42.45 -2.27
C ALA A 10 -32.59 41.95 -1.34
N ARG A 11 -32.89 40.91 -0.54
CA ARG A 11 -31.92 40.18 0.26
C ARG A 11 -31.16 39.22 -0.67
N ALA A 12 -29.90 39.50 -0.90
CA ALA A 12 -29.00 38.56 -1.55
C ALA A 12 -28.60 37.48 -0.54
N THR A 13 -29.03 36.24 -0.76
CA THR A 13 -28.62 35.08 0.00
C THR A 13 -27.27 34.62 -0.56
N LEU A 14 -26.21 34.80 0.21
CA LEU A 14 -24.85 34.28 -0.12
C LEU A 14 -24.85 32.80 0.19
N CYS A 15 -24.86 31.92 -0.85
CA CYS A 15 -24.56 30.50 -0.72
C CYS A 15 -23.04 30.36 -0.55
N ALA A 16 -22.58 30.05 0.66
CA ALA A 16 -21.24 29.63 0.93
C ALA A 16 -21.05 28.18 0.41
N LEU A 17 -20.32 28.03 -0.69
CA LEU A 17 -19.85 26.72 -1.16
C LEU A 17 -18.74 26.24 -0.20
N ALA A 18 -19.07 25.28 0.66
CA ALA A 18 -18.09 24.56 1.45
C ALA A 18 -17.31 23.60 0.54
N THR A 19 -16.10 23.94 0.16
CA THR A 19 -15.13 23.02 -0.45
C THR A 19 -14.59 22.08 0.63
N THR A 20 -15.16 20.89 0.76
CA THR A 20 -14.57 19.81 1.56
C THR A 20 -13.33 19.32 0.85
N ALA A 21 -12.15 19.66 1.38
CA ALA A 21 -10.87 19.09 0.93
C ALA A 21 -10.84 17.60 1.28
N ALA A 22 -10.72 16.75 0.27
CA ALA A 22 -10.48 15.33 0.43
C ALA A 22 -9.00 15.11 0.85
N THR A 23 -8.73 15.10 2.17
CA THR A 23 -7.37 14.88 2.73
C THR A 23 -7.29 13.62 3.59
N CYS A 24 -8.22 12.66 3.48
CA CYS A 24 -8.37 11.60 4.48
C CYS A 24 -7.78 10.23 4.12
N ALA A 25 -7.41 9.93 2.85
CA ALA A 25 -7.05 8.55 2.48
C ALA A 25 -5.71 8.07 3.10
N PHE A 26 -4.68 8.88 3.09
CA PHE A 26 -3.36 8.48 3.63
C PHE A 26 -3.30 8.35 5.16
N ALA A 27 -4.14 9.09 5.87
CA ALA A 27 -4.16 9.02 7.34
C ALA A 27 -4.75 7.68 7.83
N ASP A 28 -5.70 7.10 7.10
CA ASP A 28 -6.33 5.83 7.45
C ASP A 28 -5.38 4.66 7.24
N ASP A 29 -4.69 4.56 6.09
CA ASP A 29 -3.78 3.44 5.81
C ASP A 29 -2.55 3.43 6.73
N ALA A 30 -2.02 4.59 7.13
CA ALA A 30 -0.93 4.66 8.11
C ALA A 30 -1.40 4.20 9.52
N SER A 31 -2.62 4.57 9.94
CA SER A 31 -3.20 4.13 11.21
C SER A 31 -3.54 2.64 11.20
N ASP A 32 -4.04 2.13 10.06
CA ASP A 32 -4.31 0.71 9.85
C ASP A 32 -3.03 -0.12 9.90
N CYS A 33 -1.92 0.38 9.33
CA CYS A 33 -0.62 -0.26 9.43
C CYS A 33 -0.12 -0.33 10.89
N GLN A 34 -0.31 0.73 11.66
CA GLN A 34 0.02 0.72 13.08
C GLN A 34 -0.84 -0.30 13.86
N ALA A 35 -2.14 -0.36 13.57
CA ALA A 35 -3.04 -1.37 14.15
C ALA A 35 -2.65 -2.80 13.76
N ALA A 36 -2.11 -2.97 12.55
CA ALA A 36 -1.56 -4.23 12.04
C ALA A 36 -0.15 -4.55 12.57
N ALA A 37 0.37 -3.75 13.53
CA ALA A 37 1.69 -3.86 14.16
C ALA A 37 2.89 -3.71 13.19
N GLY A 38 2.69 -3.09 12.01
CA GLY A 38 3.71 -2.81 11.02
C GLY A 38 4.23 -1.38 11.04
N THR A 39 5.20 -1.13 10.17
CA THR A 39 5.72 0.21 9.85
C THR A 39 5.22 0.61 8.47
N TYR A 40 4.64 1.82 8.37
CA TYR A 40 4.13 2.38 7.13
C TYR A 40 5.23 3.08 6.34
N LEU A 41 5.26 2.85 5.02
CA LEU A 41 6.16 3.51 4.07
C LEU A 41 5.42 3.81 2.78
N THR A 42 5.67 5.01 2.20
CA THR A 42 5.26 5.36 0.84
C THR A 42 6.45 5.81 0.02
N GLY A 43 6.36 5.67 -1.31
CA GLY A 43 7.42 6.14 -2.19
C GLY A 43 7.22 5.78 -3.66
N VAL A 44 8.13 6.28 -4.49
CA VAL A 44 8.11 6.14 -5.94
C VAL A 44 9.09 5.07 -6.41
N VAL A 45 8.60 4.14 -7.24
CA VAL A 45 9.39 3.04 -7.82
C VAL A 45 10.49 3.57 -8.73
N GLN A 46 11.73 3.13 -8.51
CA GLN A 46 12.91 3.64 -9.21
C GLN A 46 13.34 2.80 -10.41
N SER A 47 12.95 1.52 -10.44
CA SER A 47 13.27 0.58 -11.52
C SER A 47 12.20 -0.49 -11.64
N MET A 48 12.19 -1.23 -12.74
CA MET A 48 11.34 -2.43 -12.87
C MET A 48 11.63 -3.40 -11.73
N PRO A 49 10.60 -4.08 -11.17
CA PRO A 49 10.78 -5.14 -10.18
C PRO A 49 11.67 -6.26 -10.70
N THR A 50 12.42 -6.89 -9.79
CA THR A 50 13.34 -7.98 -10.15
C THR A 50 13.05 -9.22 -9.32
N TYR A 51 13.06 -10.38 -9.97
CA TYR A 51 12.88 -11.68 -9.32
C TYR A 51 14.18 -12.12 -8.62
N ALA A 52 14.04 -12.67 -7.41
CA ALA A 52 15.11 -13.34 -6.69
C ALA A 52 14.66 -14.72 -6.21
N ARG A 53 15.53 -15.72 -6.40
CA ARG A 53 15.26 -17.08 -5.94
C ARG A 53 15.47 -17.18 -4.43
N GLY A 54 14.51 -17.78 -3.71
CA GLY A 54 14.64 -18.09 -2.29
C GLY A 54 14.81 -19.59 -1.99
N LYS A 55 15.02 -19.92 -0.72
CA LYS A 55 15.08 -21.31 -0.26
C LYS A 55 13.69 -21.92 -0.23
N PRO A 56 13.53 -23.21 -0.57
CA PRO A 56 12.23 -23.85 -0.47
C PRO A 56 11.82 -24.12 0.98
N LEU A 57 10.53 -23.95 1.27
CA LEU A 57 9.87 -24.39 2.51
C LEU A 57 8.83 -25.45 2.16
N ARG A 58 8.94 -26.65 2.73
CA ARG A 58 8.02 -27.77 2.44
C ARG A 58 7.81 -28.02 0.93
N GLY A 59 8.90 -27.86 0.14
CA GLY A 59 8.87 -28.07 -1.31
C GLY A 59 8.28 -26.90 -2.12
N VAL A 60 7.92 -25.78 -1.48
CA VAL A 60 7.50 -24.55 -2.15
C VAL A 60 8.68 -23.58 -2.21
N PRO A 61 9.14 -23.13 -3.39
CA PRO A 61 10.18 -22.11 -3.50
C PRO A 61 9.71 -20.79 -2.89
N LEU A 62 10.41 -20.28 -1.85
CA LEU A 62 10.12 -18.96 -1.29
C LEU A 62 10.94 -17.91 -2.04
N SER A 63 10.49 -17.57 -3.25
CA SER A 63 11.12 -16.52 -4.06
C SER A 63 10.62 -15.14 -3.66
N HIS A 64 11.38 -14.12 -4.03
CA HIS A 64 11.08 -12.73 -3.72
C HIS A 64 11.04 -11.89 -4.98
N THR A 65 10.27 -10.84 -4.93
CA THR A 65 10.34 -9.71 -5.86
C THR A 65 10.97 -8.53 -5.13
N HIS A 66 12.04 -7.96 -5.69
CA HIS A 66 12.66 -6.76 -5.15
C HIS A 66 12.16 -5.54 -5.90
N VAL A 67 11.61 -4.57 -5.16
CA VAL A 67 11.16 -3.28 -5.67
C VAL A 67 12.06 -2.19 -5.09
N LYS A 68 12.73 -1.42 -5.95
CA LYS A 68 13.55 -0.28 -5.52
C LYS A 68 12.67 0.96 -5.43
N LEU A 69 12.61 1.57 -4.24
CA LEU A 69 11.74 2.68 -3.90
C LEU A 69 12.56 3.90 -3.47
N LEU A 70 12.10 5.10 -3.82
CA LEU A 70 12.51 6.36 -3.21
C LEU A 70 11.40 6.79 -2.25
N GLY A 71 11.69 6.81 -0.94
CA GLY A 71 10.71 7.16 0.09
C GLY A 71 10.31 8.62 0.05
N ASP A 72 9.01 8.89 0.21
CA ASP A 72 8.46 10.25 0.14
C ASP A 72 8.88 11.13 1.32
N ALA A 73 8.90 10.53 2.51
CA ALA A 73 9.13 11.27 3.76
C ALA A 73 10.59 11.73 3.93
N ASP A 74 11.57 10.98 3.41
CA ASP A 74 12.99 11.20 3.71
C ASP A 74 13.90 11.16 2.48
N SER A 75 13.35 10.92 1.29
CA SER A 75 14.08 10.80 0.02
C SER A 75 15.19 9.74 0.04
N LYS A 76 15.09 8.74 0.93
CA LYS A 76 16.02 7.62 0.96
C LYS A 76 15.60 6.53 -0.01
N ARG A 77 16.59 5.74 -0.42
CA ARG A 77 16.37 4.56 -1.23
C ARG A 77 16.11 3.36 -0.34
N TYR A 78 15.06 2.61 -0.67
CA TYR A 78 14.65 1.39 0.00
C TYR A 78 14.66 0.22 -0.98
N ASP A 79 15.01 -0.95 -0.49
CA ASP A 79 14.80 -2.22 -1.17
C ASP A 79 13.62 -2.94 -0.51
N ILE A 80 12.52 -3.05 -1.22
CA ILE A 80 11.34 -3.75 -0.72
C ILE A 80 11.44 -5.21 -1.16
N ALA A 81 11.62 -6.11 -0.20
CA ALA A 81 11.66 -7.56 -0.44
C ALA A 81 10.25 -8.14 -0.24
N VAL A 82 9.58 -8.43 -1.35
CA VAL A 82 8.20 -8.92 -1.41
C VAL A 82 8.20 -10.44 -1.56
N ASP A 83 7.49 -11.15 -0.71
CA ASP A 83 7.43 -12.62 -0.70
C ASP A 83 6.43 -13.14 -1.74
N ASN A 84 6.88 -13.57 -2.91
CA ASN A 84 6.06 -13.92 -4.07
C ASN A 84 4.91 -14.91 -3.77
N VAL A 85 5.02 -15.73 -2.74
CA VAL A 85 3.98 -16.71 -2.38
C VAL A 85 2.67 -16.09 -1.92
N PHE A 86 2.67 -14.80 -1.56
CA PHE A 86 1.47 -14.04 -1.19
C PHE A 86 0.88 -13.24 -2.35
N ALA A 87 1.54 -13.22 -3.51
CA ALA A 87 0.94 -12.72 -4.74
C ALA A 87 -0.07 -13.74 -5.30
N SER A 88 -1.24 -13.28 -5.76
CA SER A 88 -2.33 -14.17 -6.20
C SER A 88 -1.98 -15.03 -7.43
N GLY A 89 -1.07 -14.54 -8.28
CA GLY A 89 -0.60 -15.24 -9.48
C GLY A 89 0.69 -16.04 -9.29
N TYR A 90 1.17 -16.24 -8.06
CA TYR A 90 2.36 -17.03 -7.82
C TYR A 90 2.20 -18.49 -8.23
N LEU A 91 3.15 -19.00 -9.03
CA LEU A 91 3.23 -20.40 -9.46
C LEU A 91 4.62 -20.99 -9.12
N ARG A 92 4.62 -22.16 -8.43
CA ARG A 92 5.86 -22.85 -7.98
C ARG A 92 6.85 -23.16 -9.11
N SER A 93 6.34 -23.36 -10.32
CA SER A 93 7.13 -23.73 -11.51
C SER A 93 7.77 -22.54 -12.20
N GLN A 94 7.44 -21.31 -11.83
CA GLN A 94 7.90 -20.09 -12.48
C GLN A 94 9.03 -19.42 -11.68
N SER A 95 9.99 -18.84 -12.40
CA SER A 95 11.11 -18.08 -11.86
C SER A 95 11.06 -16.64 -12.41
N VAL A 96 9.92 -15.99 -12.22
CA VAL A 96 9.61 -14.64 -12.71
C VAL A 96 8.89 -13.87 -11.60
N VAL A 97 8.81 -12.55 -11.74
CA VAL A 97 7.93 -11.71 -10.92
C VAL A 97 6.49 -12.14 -11.20
N PRO A 98 5.73 -12.59 -10.17
CA PRO A 98 4.38 -13.09 -10.40
C PRO A 98 3.35 -11.95 -10.52
N PRO A 99 2.20 -12.18 -11.20
CA PRO A 99 1.06 -11.28 -11.09
C PRO A 99 0.52 -11.22 -9.63
N PRO A 100 0.06 -10.06 -9.15
CA PRO A 100 0.02 -8.76 -9.83
C PRO A 100 1.30 -7.93 -9.68
N LEU A 101 2.35 -8.42 -9.02
CA LEU A 101 3.62 -7.67 -8.83
C LEU A 101 4.32 -7.34 -10.16
N ASP A 102 4.05 -8.11 -11.21
CA ASP A 102 4.56 -7.88 -12.56
C ASP A 102 3.92 -6.68 -13.27
N THR A 103 2.87 -6.07 -12.70
CA THR A 103 2.29 -4.83 -13.22
C THR A 103 3.04 -3.58 -12.76
N ILE A 104 3.80 -3.64 -11.67
CA ILE A 104 4.54 -2.51 -11.11
C ILE A 104 5.57 -1.98 -12.11
N ARG A 105 5.63 -0.67 -12.30
CA ARG A 105 6.53 0.03 -13.23
C ARG A 105 7.36 1.08 -12.51
N LYS A 106 8.47 1.45 -13.12
CA LYS A 106 9.21 2.64 -12.73
C LYS A 106 8.31 3.87 -12.83
N GLY A 107 8.25 4.66 -11.76
CA GLY A 107 7.42 5.85 -11.63
C GLY A 107 6.10 5.61 -10.91
N ASP A 108 5.68 4.37 -10.71
CA ASP A 108 4.50 4.07 -9.90
C ASP A 108 4.72 4.51 -8.46
N HIS A 109 3.64 4.93 -7.82
CA HIS A 109 3.64 5.31 -6.41
C HIS A 109 3.05 4.17 -5.60
N LEU A 110 3.78 3.71 -4.61
CA LEU A 110 3.38 2.60 -3.76
C LEU A 110 3.26 3.03 -2.31
N GLU A 111 2.37 2.35 -1.60
CA GLU A 111 2.32 2.34 -0.15
C GLU A 111 2.42 0.92 0.38
N MET A 112 2.96 0.77 1.58
CA MET A 112 3.15 -0.53 2.18
C MET A 112 3.19 -0.48 3.70
N CYS A 113 2.86 -1.62 4.28
CA CYS A 113 2.95 -1.92 5.70
C CYS A 113 3.79 -3.18 5.89
N GLY A 114 4.86 -3.11 6.69
CA GLY A 114 5.75 -4.25 6.86
C GLY A 114 6.76 -4.06 7.97
N ILE A 115 7.86 -4.81 7.94
CA ILE A 115 8.96 -4.75 8.90
C ILE A 115 10.16 -4.07 8.24
N PRO A 116 10.68 -2.95 8.79
CA PRO A 116 11.89 -2.32 8.28
C PRO A 116 13.14 -3.15 8.60
N TYR A 117 14.09 -3.15 7.68
CA TYR A 117 15.46 -3.61 7.91
C TYR A 117 16.46 -2.59 7.37
N GLN A 118 17.75 -2.83 7.55
CA GLN A 118 18.77 -1.88 7.09
C GLN A 118 18.72 -1.69 5.56
N GLY A 119 18.25 -0.52 5.14
CA GLY A 119 18.13 -0.15 3.73
C GLY A 119 16.90 -0.67 3.00
N GLY A 120 15.89 -1.20 3.73
CA GLY A 120 14.69 -1.70 3.08
C GLY A 120 13.53 -2.03 4.00
N MET A 121 12.58 -2.75 3.44
CA MET A 121 11.41 -3.29 4.14
C MET A 121 11.08 -4.69 3.61
N HIS A 122 10.61 -5.56 4.47
CA HIS A 122 10.09 -6.89 4.14
C HIS A 122 8.80 -7.16 4.92
N TRP A 123 8.23 -8.37 4.77
CA TRP A 123 6.99 -8.75 5.45
C TRP A 123 5.79 -7.86 5.06
N VAL A 124 5.77 -7.41 3.80
CA VAL A 124 4.74 -6.54 3.23
C VAL A 124 3.55 -7.36 2.69
N HIS A 125 3.11 -8.35 3.47
CA HIS A 125 2.10 -9.33 3.09
C HIS A 125 1.18 -9.68 4.26
N THR A 126 0.08 -10.37 3.98
CA THR A 126 -0.81 -10.91 5.01
C THR A 126 -0.07 -11.86 5.96
N ASN A 127 -0.38 -11.81 7.25
CA ASN A 127 0.11 -12.74 8.27
C ASN A 127 -0.78 -14.00 8.42
N CYS A 128 -1.59 -14.30 7.39
CA CYS A 128 -2.46 -15.48 7.35
C CYS A 128 -3.57 -15.51 8.42
N GLY A 129 -3.89 -14.38 9.02
CA GLY A 129 -4.95 -14.25 10.04
C GLY A 129 -4.50 -14.57 11.46
N ASP A 130 -3.20 -14.60 11.73
CA ASP A 130 -2.67 -14.61 13.08
C ASP A 130 -2.87 -13.24 13.76
N ARG A 131 -2.77 -13.19 15.09
CA ARG A 131 -2.79 -11.91 15.80
C ARG A 131 -1.54 -11.09 15.42
N PRO A 132 -1.69 -9.86 14.90
CA PRO A 132 -0.52 -9.07 14.49
C PRO A 132 0.43 -8.76 15.67
N THR A 133 1.72 -8.87 15.40
CA THR A 133 2.81 -8.50 16.32
C THR A 133 3.91 -7.78 15.53
N ALA A 134 4.83 -7.10 16.20
CA ALA A 134 5.96 -6.43 15.54
C ALA A 134 6.89 -7.40 14.78
N GLN A 135 6.88 -8.69 15.08
CA GLN A 135 7.64 -9.74 14.38
C GLN A 135 6.80 -10.46 13.31
N ASP A 136 5.48 -10.25 13.30
CA ASP A 136 4.53 -10.89 12.39
C ASP A 136 3.35 -9.92 12.16
N PRO A 137 3.59 -8.77 11.53
CA PRO A 137 2.54 -7.81 11.24
C PRO A 137 1.60 -8.35 10.15
N ASN A 138 0.35 -7.94 10.18
CA ASN A 138 -0.53 -8.16 9.04
C ASN A 138 -0.28 -7.10 7.97
N GLY A 139 0.84 -7.28 7.24
CA GLY A 139 1.33 -6.33 6.26
C GLY A 139 0.54 -6.34 4.94
N TRP A 140 0.91 -5.42 4.07
CA TRP A 140 0.32 -5.27 2.73
C TRP A 140 1.20 -4.39 1.83
N LEU A 141 0.95 -4.49 0.52
CA LEU A 141 1.55 -3.67 -0.54
C LEU A 141 0.45 -3.23 -1.50
N LYS A 142 0.32 -1.92 -1.76
CA LYS A 142 -0.71 -1.37 -2.65
C LYS A 142 -0.11 -0.32 -3.59
N GLU A 143 -0.70 -0.16 -4.77
CA GLU A 143 -0.43 0.97 -5.65
C GLU A 143 -1.31 2.16 -5.26
N LEU A 144 -0.73 3.37 -5.33
CA LEU A 144 -1.44 4.62 -5.14
C LEU A 144 -1.77 5.23 -6.49
N ALA A 145 -3.04 5.56 -6.71
CA ALA A 145 -3.46 6.32 -7.87
C ALA A 145 -3.01 7.80 -7.76
N SER A 146 -3.09 8.54 -8.86
CA SER A 146 -2.68 9.96 -8.91
C SER A 146 -3.51 10.88 -8.00
N ASP A 147 -4.71 10.47 -7.62
CA ASP A 147 -5.57 11.16 -6.66
C ASP A 147 -5.28 10.77 -5.20
N GLY A 148 -4.30 9.88 -4.97
CA GLY A 148 -3.92 9.37 -3.67
C GLY A 148 -4.77 8.21 -3.16
N SER A 149 -5.73 7.71 -3.95
CA SER A 149 -6.51 6.54 -3.54
C SER A 149 -5.66 5.26 -3.62
N ALA A 150 -5.80 4.40 -2.60
CA ALA A 150 -5.11 3.13 -2.54
C ALA A 150 -5.81 2.05 -3.36
N GLY A 151 -5.03 1.28 -4.10
CA GLY A 151 -5.48 0.10 -4.83
C GLY A 151 -5.69 -1.11 -3.92
N GLN A 152 -5.87 -2.27 -4.55
CA GLN A 152 -5.98 -3.54 -3.82
C GLN A 152 -4.61 -3.97 -3.26
N ASN A 153 -4.64 -4.75 -2.14
CA ASN A 153 -3.43 -5.38 -1.63
C ASN A 153 -2.89 -6.41 -2.62
N LEU A 154 -1.69 -6.21 -3.12
CA LEU A 154 -1.00 -7.10 -4.08
C LEU A 154 -0.45 -8.37 -3.41
N GLU A 155 -0.33 -8.37 -2.06
CA GLU A 155 0.28 -9.39 -1.22
C GLU A 155 -0.73 -9.99 -0.22
N GLY A 156 -1.97 -10.13 -0.64
CA GLY A 156 -3.08 -10.62 0.20
C GLY A 156 -3.44 -12.10 0.02
N SER A 157 -2.73 -12.87 -0.83
CA SER A 157 -3.06 -14.27 -1.08
C SER A 157 -2.81 -15.15 0.15
N THR A 158 -3.80 -15.96 0.52
CA THR A 158 -3.70 -16.94 1.61
C THR A 158 -3.45 -18.36 1.13
N THR A 159 -3.22 -18.56 -0.17
CA THR A 159 -3.06 -19.89 -0.81
C THR A 159 -1.97 -20.72 -0.16
N TYR A 160 -0.89 -20.11 0.27
CA TYR A 160 0.29 -20.77 0.85
C TYR A 160 0.40 -20.61 2.37
N CYS A 161 -0.61 -20.07 3.05
CA CYS A 161 -0.61 -19.89 4.51
C CYS A 161 -0.41 -21.18 5.31
N TYR A 162 -0.73 -22.35 4.73
CA TYR A 162 -0.46 -23.65 5.36
C TYR A 162 1.04 -23.94 5.58
N LEU A 163 1.94 -23.19 4.94
CA LEU A 163 3.39 -23.29 5.17
C LEU A 163 3.78 -22.79 6.56
N TRP A 164 3.02 -21.86 7.10
CA TRP A 164 3.19 -21.28 8.45
C TRP A 164 1.95 -21.64 9.28
N PRO A 165 1.97 -22.79 10.01
CA PRO A 165 0.85 -23.15 10.85
C PRO A 165 0.63 -22.09 11.92
N ARG A 166 -0.63 -21.74 12.15
CA ARG A 166 -1.03 -20.78 13.19
C ARG A 166 -0.45 -21.19 14.56
N LYS A 167 0.02 -20.19 15.26
CA LYS A 167 0.57 -20.32 16.62
C LYS A 167 -0.51 -20.24 17.67
#